data_d51ad1672013339a389b82ab2cb2c4a7
#
_entry.id   d51ad1672013339a389b82ab2cb2c4a7
#
_cell.length_a   1.000
_cell.length_b   1.000
_cell.length_c   1.000
_cell.angle_alpha   90.00
_cell.angle_beta   90.00
_cell.angle_gamma   90.00
#
_symmetry.space_group_name_H-M   'P 1'
#
loop_
_entity.id
_entity.type
_entity.pdbx_description
1 polymer ?
#
loop_
_entity_poly.entity_id
_entity_poly.type
_entity_poly.pdbx_seq_one_letter_code
_entity_poly.pdbx_strand_id
1 'polypeptide(L)'
;MRDFKDIKVAVAGTGYVGLSIATLLSQYHHVTAVDVVSEKVAKLNNKISPIQDDYIEKYLAEKPLDLVATLDGRSAYADADFVVIAAPTNLSLIHI
;
A
#
# COMPACT_ATOMS: atom_id res chain seq x y z
N MET A 1 12.99 -13.99 -17.41
CA MET A 1 13.23 -13.53 -16.03
C MET A 1 12.45 -12.26 -15.76
N ARG A 2 11.88 -12.15 -14.60
CA ARG A 2 11.12 -10.98 -14.22
C ARG A 2 12.03 -9.86 -13.74
N ASP A 3 11.81 -8.66 -14.24
CA ASP A 3 12.55 -7.49 -13.77
C ASP A 3 12.12 -7.17 -12.34
N PHE A 4 13.05 -6.70 -11.54
CA PHE A 4 12.77 -6.28 -10.17
C PHE A 4 11.65 -5.22 -10.11
N LYS A 5 11.58 -4.37 -11.11
CA LYS A 5 10.55 -3.32 -11.21
C LYS A 5 9.14 -3.87 -11.44
N ASP A 6 9.04 -5.09 -11.92
CA ASP A 6 7.74 -5.70 -12.24
C ASP A 6 7.10 -6.40 -11.04
N ILE A 7 7.74 -6.35 -9.89
CA ILE A 7 7.17 -6.94 -8.67
C ILE A 7 5.98 -6.11 -8.21
N LYS A 8 4.87 -6.80 -7.97
CA LYS A 8 3.63 -6.19 -7.49
C LYS A 8 3.40 -6.59 -6.05
N VAL A 9 3.12 -5.61 -5.21
CA VAL A 9 2.89 -5.83 -3.78
C VAL A 9 1.50 -5.35 -3.41
N ALA A 10 0.77 -6.15 -2.65
CA ALA A 10 -0.49 -5.73 -2.05
C ALA A 10 -0.28 -5.56 -0.55
N VAL A 11 -0.77 -4.46 0.01
CA VAL A 11 -0.69 -4.19 1.44
C VAL A 11 -2.09 -4.19 2.00
N ALA A 12 -2.37 -5.12 2.90
CA ALA A 12 -3.68 -5.25 3.54
C ALA A 12 -3.72 -4.39 4.80
N GLY A 13 -4.56 -3.39 4.78
CA GLY A 13 -4.71 -2.44 5.88
C GLY A 13 -3.93 -1.15 5.64
N THR A 14 -4.57 -0.03 5.94
CA THR A 14 -3.98 1.29 5.74
C THR A 14 -3.80 2.05 7.05
N GLY A 15 -3.53 1.32 8.13
CA GLY A 15 -3.10 1.92 9.39
C GLY A 15 -1.65 2.39 9.28
N TYR A 16 -1.09 2.84 10.38
CA TYR A 16 0.26 3.40 10.39
C TYR A 16 1.31 2.47 9.77
N VAL A 17 1.33 1.22 10.21
CA VAL A 17 2.34 0.26 9.74
C VAL A 17 2.15 -0.05 8.27
N GLY A 18 0.90 -0.34 7.86
CA GLY A 18 0.61 -0.65 6.46
C GLY A 18 0.94 0.50 5.52
N LEU A 19 0.59 1.73 5.90
CA LEU A 19 0.89 2.90 5.09
C LEU A 19 2.39 3.19 5.03
N SER A 20 3.11 2.99 6.12
CA SER A 20 4.56 3.18 6.13
C SER A 20 5.23 2.22 5.14
N ILE A 21 4.82 0.97 5.15
CA ILE A 21 5.35 -0.04 4.24
C ILE A 21 4.93 0.28 2.80
N ALA A 22 3.68 0.64 2.59
CA ALA A 22 3.17 0.95 1.26
C ALA A 22 3.90 2.14 0.64
N THR A 23 4.11 3.21 1.41
CA THR A 23 4.85 4.37 0.93
C THR A 23 6.29 4.04 0.61
N LEU A 24 6.94 3.25 1.45
CA LEU A 24 8.32 2.86 1.22
C LEU A 24 8.45 2.01 -0.04
N LEU A 25 7.65 0.98 -0.17
CA LEU A 25 7.75 0.05 -1.29
C LEU A 25 7.29 0.67 -2.61
N SER A 26 6.33 1.58 -2.58
CA SER A 26 5.80 2.19 -3.80
C SER A 26 6.80 3.13 -4.49
N GLN A 27 7.90 3.43 -3.86
CA GLN A 27 9.00 4.15 -4.50
C GLN A 27 9.72 3.27 -5.52
N TYR A 28 9.63 1.96 -5.40
CA TYR A 28 10.39 1.01 -6.21
C TYR A 28 9.53 -0.02 -6.92
N HIS A 29 8.33 -0.26 -6.44
CA HIS A 29 7.45 -1.31 -6.94
C HIS A 29 6.03 -0.79 -7.08
N HIS A 30 5.21 -1.51 -7.84
CA HIS A 30 3.79 -1.23 -7.91
C HIS A 30 3.12 -1.75 -6.64
N VAL A 31 2.51 -0.87 -5.86
CA VAL A 31 1.87 -1.22 -4.59
C VAL A 31 0.39 -0.92 -4.65
N THR A 32 -0.42 -1.89 -4.27
CA THR A 32 -1.86 -1.73 -4.11
C THR A 32 -2.21 -1.82 -2.62
N ALA A 33 -2.69 -0.74 -2.05
CA ALA A 33 -3.14 -0.71 -0.67
C ALA A 33 -4.61 -1.10 -0.61
N VAL A 34 -4.94 -2.05 0.24
CA VAL A 34 -6.31 -2.55 0.37
C VAL A 34 -6.86 -2.15 1.73
N ASP A 35 -8.04 -1.57 1.74
CA ASP A 35 -8.75 -1.26 2.98
C ASP A 35 -10.24 -1.44 2.76
N VAL A 36 -10.98 -1.62 3.85
CA VAL A 36 -12.42 -1.77 3.79
C VAL A 36 -13.16 -0.43 4.01
N VAL A 37 -12.41 0.62 4.32
CA VAL A 37 -12.97 1.95 4.54
C VAL A 37 -12.81 2.79 3.27
N SER A 38 -13.92 3.09 2.61
CA SER A 38 -13.91 3.80 1.33
C SER A 38 -13.28 5.18 1.44
N GLU A 39 -13.43 5.85 2.55
CA GLU A 39 -12.86 7.18 2.77
C GLU A 39 -11.33 7.14 2.75
N LYS A 40 -10.73 6.11 3.35
CA LYS A 40 -9.28 5.95 3.33
C LYS A 40 -8.78 5.67 1.93
N VAL A 41 -9.49 4.83 1.20
CA VAL A 41 -9.14 4.51 -0.19
C VAL A 41 -9.18 5.76 -1.06
N ALA A 42 -10.23 6.57 -0.91
CA ALA A 42 -10.37 7.80 -1.68
C ALA A 42 -9.24 8.79 -1.37
N LYS A 43 -8.89 8.93 -0.10
CA LYS A 43 -7.80 9.82 0.30
C LYS A 43 -6.47 9.39 -0.32
N LEU A 44 -6.14 8.12 -0.23
CA LEU A 44 -4.89 7.61 -0.79
C LEU A 44 -4.80 7.80 -2.30
N ASN A 45 -5.90 7.58 -3.01
CA ASN A 45 -5.92 7.78 -4.46
C ASN A 45 -5.80 9.26 -4.85
N ASN A 46 -6.09 10.16 -3.92
CA ASN A 46 -5.88 11.59 -4.09
C ASN A 46 -4.57 12.08 -3.47
N LYS A 47 -3.70 11.15 -3.07
CA LYS A 47 -2.41 11.44 -2.45
C LYS A 47 -2.53 12.18 -1.13
N ILE A 48 -3.58 11.87 -0.39
CA ILE A 48 -3.84 12.43 0.93
C ILE A 48 -3.69 11.30 1.95
N SER A 49 -2.91 11.53 2.99
CA SER A 49 -2.74 10.53 4.04
C SER A 49 -4.02 10.40 4.88
N PRO A 50 -4.54 9.18 5.07
CA PRO A 50 -5.69 8.97 5.96
C PRO A 50 -5.34 9.02 7.44
N ILE A 51 -4.05 9.14 7.77
CA ILE A 51 -3.61 9.29 9.14
C ILE A 51 -2.70 10.52 9.27
N GLN A 52 -2.60 11.06 10.47
CA GLN A 52 -1.71 12.20 10.73
C GLN A 52 -0.30 11.70 10.98
N ASP A 53 0.52 11.76 9.96
CA ASP A 53 1.92 11.39 10.04
C ASP A 53 2.68 12.23 9.02
N ASP A 54 3.58 13.09 9.51
CA ASP A 54 4.30 14.04 8.67
C ASP A 54 5.10 13.34 7.57
N TYR A 55 5.65 12.20 7.89
CA TYR A 55 6.47 11.43 6.96
C TYR A 55 5.66 10.90 5.80
N ILE A 56 4.53 10.26 6.13
CA ILE A 56 3.64 9.69 5.11
C ILE A 56 3.03 10.81 4.27
N GLU A 57 2.57 11.88 4.90
CA GLU A 57 1.99 13.01 4.19
C GLU A 57 2.98 13.63 3.22
N LYS A 58 4.23 13.79 3.65
CA LYS A 58 5.29 14.33 2.82
C LYS A 58 5.57 13.43 1.62
N TYR A 59 5.68 12.13 1.85
CA TYR A 59 5.98 11.19 0.77
C TYR A 59 4.86 11.12 -0.26
N LEU A 60 3.61 11.11 0.20
CA LEU A 60 2.46 11.10 -0.72
C LEU A 60 2.39 12.36 -1.57
N ALA A 61 2.76 13.50 -0.99
CA ALA A 61 2.68 14.78 -1.70
C ALA A 61 3.87 15.03 -2.61
N GLU A 62 5.06 14.59 -2.23
CA GLU A 62 6.30 14.98 -2.90
C GLU A 62 6.98 13.88 -3.71
N LYS A 63 6.78 12.61 -3.39
CA LYS A 63 7.48 11.52 -4.06
C LYS A 63 6.62 10.90 -5.16
N PRO A 64 7.24 10.48 -6.26
CA PRO A 64 6.53 9.77 -7.33
C PRO A 64 6.29 8.32 -6.93
N LEU A 65 5.22 8.08 -6.20
CA LEU A 65 4.89 6.76 -5.69
C LEU A 65 3.97 6.01 -6.67
N ASP A 66 4.29 4.75 -6.94
CA ASP A 66 3.44 3.87 -7.72
C ASP A 66 2.49 3.15 -6.76
N LEU A 67 1.55 3.91 -6.22
CA LEU A 67 0.64 3.47 -5.19
C LEU A 67 -0.80 3.73 -5.60
N VAL A 68 -1.62 2.69 -5.56
CA VAL A 68 -3.06 2.81 -5.72
C VAL A 68 -3.75 2.17 -4.53
N ALA A 69 -4.94 2.62 -4.22
CA ALA A 69 -5.73 2.05 -3.14
C ALA A 69 -7.04 1.49 -3.69
N THR A 70 -7.53 0.43 -3.08
CA THR A 70 -8.75 -0.23 -3.52
C THR A 70 -9.52 -0.84 -2.36
N LEU A 71 -10.83 -0.97 -2.56
CA LEU A 71 -11.68 -1.74 -1.64
C LEU A 71 -11.72 -3.22 -2.04
N ASP A 72 -11.25 -3.55 -3.24
CA ASP A 72 -11.30 -4.89 -3.79
C ASP A 72 -10.01 -5.66 -3.48
N GLY A 73 -9.98 -6.26 -2.30
CA GLY A 73 -8.84 -7.05 -1.86
C GLY A 73 -8.61 -8.29 -2.70
N ARG A 74 -9.69 -8.93 -3.16
CA ARG A 74 -9.58 -10.17 -3.93
C ARG A 74 -8.75 -9.95 -5.21
N SER A 75 -9.09 -8.93 -5.99
CA SER A 75 -8.35 -8.64 -7.21
C SER A 75 -6.92 -8.21 -6.93
N ALA A 76 -6.73 -7.40 -5.88
CA ALA A 76 -5.40 -6.94 -5.52
C ALA A 76 -4.48 -8.10 -5.12
N TYR A 77 -4.98 -9.02 -4.31
CA TYR A 77 -4.18 -10.16 -3.85
C TYR A 77 -3.90 -11.15 -4.98
N ALA A 78 -4.86 -11.35 -5.86
CA ALA A 78 -4.67 -12.27 -6.98
C ALA A 78 -3.60 -11.79 -7.95
N ASP A 79 -3.42 -10.48 -8.08
CA ASP A 79 -2.45 -9.90 -9.00
C ASP A 79 -1.09 -9.65 -8.34
N ALA A 80 -0.98 -9.78 -7.03
CA ALA A 80 0.24 -9.46 -6.31
C ALA A 80 1.22 -10.62 -6.25
N ASP A 81 2.51 -10.29 -6.26
CA ASP A 81 3.57 -11.26 -6.02
C ASP A 81 3.78 -11.48 -4.52
N PHE A 82 3.57 -10.43 -3.73
CA PHE A 82 3.68 -10.48 -2.28
C PHE A 82 2.48 -9.76 -1.67
N VAL A 83 1.99 -10.29 -0.57
CA VAL A 83 0.94 -9.65 0.22
C VAL A 83 1.49 -9.38 1.60
N VAL A 84 1.44 -8.11 2.01
CA VAL A 84 1.83 -7.69 3.36
C VAL A 84 0.56 -7.45 4.16
N ILE A 85 0.40 -8.19 5.24
CA ILE A 85 -0.76 -8.03 6.12
C ILE A 85 -0.30 -7.27 7.36
N ALA A 86 -0.79 -6.05 7.49
CA ALA A 86 -0.45 -5.18 8.61
C ALA A 86 -1.61 -5.14 9.58
N ALA A 87 -1.51 -5.94 10.63
CA ALA A 87 -2.47 -5.92 11.71
C ALA A 87 -2.10 -4.84 12.73
N PRO A 88 -3.02 -4.40 13.58
CA PRO A 88 -2.73 -3.35 14.57
C PRO A 88 -1.52 -3.64 15.47
N THR A 89 -1.26 -4.90 15.76
CA THR A 89 -0.18 -5.29 16.67
C THR A 89 0.87 -6.18 16.03
N ASN A 90 0.60 -6.70 14.83
CA ASN A 90 1.51 -7.66 14.18
C ASN A 90 1.62 -7.37 12.69
N LEU A 91 2.75 -7.78 12.14
CA LEU A 91 3.00 -7.73 10.71
C LEU A 91 3.29 -9.15 10.23
N SER A 92 2.58 -9.59 9.21
CA SER A 92 2.82 -10.89 8.59
C SER A 92 3.10 -10.69 7.11
N LEU A 93 4.07 -11.44 6.59
CA LEU A 93 4.42 -11.44 5.17
C LEU A 93 4.07 -12.79 4.58
N ILE A 94 3.27 -12.79 3.53
CA ILE A 94 2.80 -14.01 2.88
C ILE A 94 3.22 -13.99 1.41
N HIS A 95 3.85 -15.07 0.99
CA HIS A 95 4.16 -15.30 -0.42
C HIS A 95 2.97 -15.90 -1.14
N ILE A 96 2.72 -15.39 -2.32
CA ILE A 96 1.68 -15.94 -3.18
C ILE A 96 2.35 -16.70 -4.33
#